data_88fbb75f818a02030eb5f4c849d6f120
#
_entry.id   88fbb75f818a02030eb5f4c849d6f120
#
_cell.length_a   1.000
_cell.length_b   1.000
_cell.length_c   1.000
_cell.angle_alpha   90.00
_cell.angle_beta   90.00
_cell.angle_gamma   90.00
#
_symmetry.space_group_name_H-M   'P 1'
#
loop_
_entity.id
_entity.type
_entity.pdbx_description
1 polymer ?
#
loop_
_entity_poly.entity_id
_entity_poly.type
_entity_poly.pdbx_seq_one_letter_code
_entity_poly.pdbx_strand_id
1 'polypeptide(L)'
;MLESSHIVAFAAATDLHRARAFYEQVLGLTVAEHNDFACVLDANGTMLRVTAVPEVRPAGYTVLGWRVTDISAAVRGLTARGVVFLRYDGMNQDDDGVWTTPGGDQVAWFTDPDGNVLSLTQFV
;
A
#
# COMPACT_ATOMS: atom_id res chain seq x y z
N MET A 1 20.74 -0.64 18.82
CA MET A 1 19.70 0.31 19.31
C MET A 1 18.30 -0.17 18.96
N LEU A 2 18.02 -0.46 17.70
CA LEU A 2 16.65 -0.81 17.27
C LEU A 2 16.49 -2.27 16.83
N GLU A 3 17.51 -3.08 16.96
CA GLU A 3 17.54 -4.47 16.52
C GLU A 3 16.50 -5.37 17.20
N SER A 4 16.03 -4.98 18.38
CA SER A 4 14.98 -5.70 19.12
C SER A 4 13.63 -5.00 19.09
N SER A 5 13.51 -3.90 18.35
CA SER A 5 12.29 -3.09 18.27
C SER A 5 11.48 -3.49 17.05
N HIS A 6 10.16 -3.51 17.21
CA HIS A 6 9.26 -3.71 16.08
C HIS A 6 9.15 -2.45 15.24
N ILE A 7 9.05 -2.61 13.92
CA ILE A 7 8.74 -1.50 13.02
C ILE A 7 7.28 -1.12 13.22
N VAL A 8 7.02 0.19 13.25
CA VAL A 8 5.69 0.76 13.10
C VAL A 8 5.68 1.50 11.75
N ALA A 9 4.77 1.13 10.87
CA ALA A 9 4.62 1.78 9.59
C ALA A 9 3.62 2.94 9.70
N PHE A 10 3.82 3.99 8.90
CA PHE A 10 2.97 5.18 8.89
C PHE A 10 2.52 5.52 7.48
N ALA A 11 1.29 6.02 7.38
CA ALA A 11 0.79 6.72 6.21
C ALA A 11 -0.03 7.92 6.70
N ALA A 12 -0.14 8.94 5.87
CA ALA A 12 -0.90 10.15 6.20
C ALA A 12 -2.20 10.18 5.41
N ALA A 13 -3.27 10.66 6.04
CA ALA A 13 -4.57 10.81 5.40
C ALA A 13 -5.24 12.11 5.85
N THR A 14 -6.01 12.72 4.94
CA THR A 14 -6.81 13.91 5.25
C THR A 14 -8.18 13.53 5.82
N ASP A 15 -8.65 12.33 5.54
CA ASP A 15 -9.93 11.80 5.99
C ASP A 15 -9.75 10.35 6.47
N LEU A 16 -9.77 10.14 7.79
CA LEU A 16 -9.53 8.82 8.38
C LEU A 16 -10.63 7.82 8.06
N HIS A 17 -11.88 8.24 7.89
CA HIS A 17 -12.96 7.33 7.52
C HIS A 17 -12.77 6.79 6.10
N ARG A 18 -12.38 7.66 5.18
CA ARG A 18 -12.06 7.27 3.80
C ARG A 18 -10.83 6.36 3.74
N ALA A 19 -9.79 6.70 4.49
CA ALA A 19 -8.60 5.87 4.59
C ALA A 19 -8.92 4.49 5.18
N ARG A 20 -9.71 4.45 6.27
CA ARG A 20 -10.13 3.20 6.88
C ARG A 20 -10.90 2.31 5.89
N ALA A 21 -11.84 2.87 5.15
CA ALA A 21 -12.58 2.11 4.15
C ALA A 21 -11.64 1.46 3.13
N PHE A 22 -10.60 2.16 2.70
CA PHE A 22 -9.63 1.63 1.76
C PHE A 22 -8.77 0.53 2.40
N TYR A 23 -8.11 0.82 3.50
CA TYR A 23 -7.17 -0.14 4.11
C TYR A 23 -7.87 -1.36 4.70
N GLU A 24 -9.07 -1.20 5.26
CA GLU A 24 -9.83 -2.31 5.82
C GLU A 24 -10.61 -3.09 4.76
N GLN A 25 -11.42 -2.40 3.94
CA GLN A 25 -12.35 -3.07 3.03
C GLN A 25 -11.71 -3.46 1.70
N VAL A 26 -10.84 -2.62 1.14
CA VAL A 26 -10.18 -2.90 -0.13
C VAL A 26 -8.95 -3.77 0.08
N LEU A 27 -8.05 -3.37 0.99
CA LEU A 27 -6.82 -4.12 1.24
C LEU A 27 -6.99 -5.28 2.23
N GLY A 28 -8.06 -5.29 3.01
CA GLY A 28 -8.36 -6.40 3.91
C GLY A 28 -7.60 -6.40 5.22
N LEU A 29 -7.03 -5.26 5.65
CA LEU A 29 -6.32 -5.18 6.92
C LEU A 29 -7.31 -5.09 8.09
N THR A 30 -6.91 -5.59 9.26
CA THR A 30 -7.74 -5.56 10.46
C THR A 30 -7.53 -4.26 11.22
N VAL A 31 -8.62 -3.53 11.50
CA VAL A 31 -8.56 -2.33 12.35
C VAL A 31 -8.40 -2.73 13.80
N ALA A 32 -7.34 -2.24 14.44
CA ALA A 32 -7.06 -2.45 15.86
C ALA A 32 -7.61 -1.31 16.72
N GLU A 33 -7.56 -0.08 16.22
CA GLU A 33 -8.01 1.13 16.92
C GLU A 33 -8.34 2.21 15.91
N HIS A 34 -9.32 3.04 16.22
CA HIS A 34 -9.65 4.22 15.41
C HIS A 34 -10.08 5.34 16.34
N ASN A 35 -9.40 6.47 16.27
CA ASN A 35 -9.73 7.68 17.02
C ASN A 35 -9.59 8.91 16.09
N ASP A 36 -9.66 10.12 16.67
CA ASP A 36 -9.60 11.35 15.86
C ASP A 36 -8.23 11.62 15.25
N PHE A 37 -7.17 10.93 15.71
CA PHE A 37 -5.79 11.18 15.31
C PHE A 37 -5.26 10.11 14.35
N ALA A 38 -5.75 8.88 14.46
CA ALA A 38 -5.22 7.78 13.68
C ALA A 38 -6.23 6.65 13.53
N CYS A 39 -6.16 5.96 12.39
CA CYS A 39 -6.69 4.63 12.18
C CYS A 39 -5.51 3.66 12.27
N VAL A 40 -5.54 2.77 13.26
CA VAL A 40 -4.47 1.81 13.52
C VAL A 40 -4.90 0.45 13.02
N LEU A 41 -4.07 -0.14 12.15
CA LEU A 41 -4.37 -1.42 11.53
C LEU A 41 -3.27 -2.43 11.83
N ASP A 42 -3.66 -3.69 11.89
CA ASP A 42 -2.72 -4.80 11.92
C ASP A 42 -2.45 -5.26 10.48
N ALA A 43 -1.23 -5.10 10.02
CA ALA A 43 -0.78 -5.55 8.72
C ALA A 43 0.07 -6.82 8.89
N ASN A 44 -0.61 -7.94 9.13
CA ASN A 44 0.02 -9.24 9.36
C ASN A 44 1.13 -9.20 10.43
N GLY A 45 0.81 -8.62 11.58
CA GLY A 45 1.73 -8.51 12.73
C GLY A 45 2.52 -7.21 12.78
N THR A 46 2.50 -6.39 11.76
CA THR A 46 3.12 -5.06 11.76
C THR A 46 2.04 -4.01 11.97
N MET A 47 2.25 -3.11 12.94
CA MET A 47 1.33 -1.99 13.15
C MET A 47 1.48 -0.98 12.01
N LEU A 48 0.36 -0.63 11.38
CA LEU A 48 0.26 0.48 10.44
C LEU A 48 -0.61 1.56 11.06
N ARG A 49 -0.05 2.76 11.21
CA ARG A 49 -0.78 3.92 11.71
C ARG A 49 -1.06 4.87 10.55
N VAL A 50 -2.33 4.99 10.19
CA VAL A 50 -2.76 6.01 9.23
C VAL A 50 -3.14 7.24 10.05
N THR A 51 -2.33 8.29 9.97
CA THR A 51 -2.46 9.47 10.83
C THR A 51 -3.18 10.60 10.11
N ALA A 52 -4.04 11.31 10.84
CA ALA A 52 -4.77 12.45 10.31
C ALA A 52 -3.85 13.67 10.18
N VAL A 53 -3.84 14.26 8.99
CA VAL A 53 -3.08 15.47 8.69
C VAL A 53 -3.96 16.45 7.91
N PRO A 54 -3.68 17.77 7.96
CA PRO A 54 -4.46 18.75 7.19
C PRO A 54 -4.27 18.61 5.68
N GLU A 55 -3.10 18.17 5.23
CA GLU A 55 -2.74 18.08 3.82
C GLU A 55 -1.78 16.93 3.63
N VAL A 56 -1.99 16.15 2.55
CA VAL A 56 -1.06 15.09 2.12
C VAL A 56 -0.37 15.58 0.85
N ARG A 57 0.96 15.51 0.85
CA ARG A 57 1.79 15.75 -0.34
C ARG A 57 2.36 14.43 -0.78
N PRO A 58 1.82 13.80 -1.85
CA PRO A 58 2.31 12.51 -2.30
C PRO A 58 3.80 12.56 -2.66
N ALA A 59 4.54 11.57 -2.20
CA ALA A 59 6.00 11.54 -2.34
C ALA A 59 6.47 11.22 -3.77
N GLY A 60 5.60 10.63 -4.59
CA GLY A 60 5.98 10.21 -5.95
C GLY A 60 6.79 8.90 -5.98
N TYR A 61 6.90 8.21 -4.86
CA TYR A 61 7.55 6.92 -4.73
C TYR A 61 6.85 6.09 -3.65
N THR A 62 7.13 4.79 -3.59
CA THR A 62 6.49 3.88 -2.63
C THR A 62 6.77 4.29 -1.19
N VAL A 63 5.70 4.44 -0.40
CA VAL A 63 5.80 4.69 1.05
C VAL A 63 5.45 3.44 1.86
N LEU A 64 4.60 2.56 1.33
CA LEU A 64 4.26 1.27 1.89
C LEU A 64 4.25 0.22 0.79
N GLY A 65 4.79 -0.96 1.09
CA GLY A 65 4.78 -2.07 0.15
C GLY A 65 4.45 -3.38 0.85
N TRP A 66 3.87 -4.30 0.09
CA TRP A 66 3.56 -5.66 0.54
C TRP A 66 4.31 -6.68 -0.31
N ARG A 67 4.87 -7.67 0.37
CA ARG A 67 5.39 -8.86 -0.29
C ARG A 67 4.24 -9.81 -0.60
N VAL A 68 4.12 -10.23 -1.85
CA VAL A 68 3.09 -11.17 -2.29
C VAL A 68 3.73 -12.39 -2.93
N THR A 69 3.03 -13.51 -2.91
CA THR A 69 3.52 -14.77 -3.49
C THR A 69 3.12 -14.92 -4.96
N ASP A 70 2.03 -14.29 -5.38
CA ASP A 70 1.52 -14.29 -6.75
C ASP A 70 1.03 -12.88 -7.08
N ILE A 71 1.89 -12.07 -7.69
CA ILE A 71 1.59 -10.67 -7.95
C ILE A 71 0.47 -10.49 -8.97
N SER A 72 0.38 -11.34 -9.98
CA SER A 72 -0.68 -11.24 -10.98
C SER A 72 -2.05 -11.50 -10.36
N ALA A 73 -2.16 -12.51 -9.50
CA ALA A 73 -3.39 -12.78 -8.77
C ALA A 73 -3.75 -11.63 -7.82
N ALA A 74 -2.76 -11.07 -7.11
CA ALA A 74 -2.98 -9.93 -6.21
C ALA A 74 -3.45 -8.69 -6.96
N VAL A 75 -2.84 -8.37 -8.10
CA VAL A 75 -3.24 -7.24 -8.95
C VAL A 75 -4.68 -7.42 -9.43
N ARG A 76 -5.03 -8.60 -9.93
CA ARG A 76 -6.39 -8.87 -10.41
C ARG A 76 -7.42 -8.79 -9.30
N GLY A 77 -7.09 -9.31 -8.11
CA GLY A 77 -7.97 -9.25 -6.95
C GLY A 77 -8.24 -7.82 -6.51
N LEU A 78 -7.22 -6.98 -6.44
CA LEU A 78 -7.38 -5.57 -6.08
C LEU A 78 -8.08 -4.78 -7.19
N THR A 79 -7.78 -5.06 -8.45
CA THR A 79 -8.49 -4.45 -9.59
C THR A 79 -9.99 -4.75 -9.54
N ALA A 80 -10.37 -5.96 -9.18
CA ALA A 80 -11.76 -6.33 -9.01
C ALA A 80 -12.46 -5.56 -7.89
N ARG A 81 -11.69 -5.01 -6.94
CA ARG A 81 -12.18 -4.15 -5.85
C ARG A 81 -12.09 -2.66 -6.17
N GLY A 82 -11.76 -2.31 -7.41
CA GLY A 82 -11.73 -0.92 -7.87
C GLY A 82 -10.37 -0.24 -7.81
N VAL A 83 -9.31 -0.95 -7.47
CA VAL A 83 -7.95 -0.39 -7.48
C VAL A 83 -7.47 -0.24 -8.92
N VAL A 84 -6.93 0.94 -9.25
CA VAL A 84 -6.31 1.21 -10.54
C VAL A 84 -4.80 1.21 -10.37
N PHE A 85 -4.11 0.29 -11.06
CA PHE A 85 -2.66 0.22 -10.99
C PHE A 85 -2.02 1.27 -11.88
N LEU A 86 -0.96 1.88 -11.37
CA LEU A 86 -0.25 2.96 -12.05
C LEU A 86 0.59 2.42 -13.20
N ARG A 87 0.69 3.23 -14.25
CA ARG A 87 1.58 2.98 -15.38
C ARG A 87 2.55 4.13 -15.53
N TYR A 88 3.81 3.78 -15.72
CA TYR A 88 4.89 4.73 -15.88
C TYR A 88 5.48 4.60 -17.29
N ASP A 89 5.63 5.72 -17.97
CA ASP A 89 6.23 5.74 -19.30
C ASP A 89 7.64 5.15 -19.27
N GLY A 90 7.93 4.26 -20.22
CA GLY A 90 9.23 3.65 -20.35
C GLY A 90 9.53 2.50 -19.39
N MET A 91 8.60 2.13 -18.51
CA MET A 91 8.82 1.04 -17.55
C MET A 91 8.55 -0.35 -18.10
N ASN A 92 7.98 -0.46 -19.29
CA ASN A 92 7.69 -1.75 -19.93
C ASN A 92 6.89 -2.70 -19.03
N GLN A 93 5.80 -2.19 -18.48
CA GLN A 93 4.87 -2.95 -17.62
C GLN A 93 3.97 -3.84 -18.48
N ASP A 94 3.60 -5.01 -17.94
CA ASP A 94 2.67 -5.92 -18.62
C ASP A 94 1.20 -5.40 -18.55
N ASP A 95 0.25 -6.20 -19.03
CA ASP A 95 -1.17 -5.82 -19.06
C ASP A 95 -1.75 -5.60 -17.66
N ASP A 96 -1.20 -6.23 -16.64
CA ASP A 96 -1.60 -6.04 -15.24
C ASP A 96 -0.90 -4.86 -14.56
N GLY A 97 0.02 -4.19 -15.27
CA GLY A 97 0.81 -3.10 -14.70
C GLY A 97 2.06 -3.58 -13.95
N VAL A 98 2.43 -4.84 -14.12
CA VAL A 98 3.58 -5.43 -13.43
C VAL A 98 4.85 -5.16 -14.22
N TRP A 99 5.85 -4.63 -13.53
CA TRP A 99 7.21 -4.46 -14.04
C TRP A 99 8.10 -5.55 -13.47
N THR A 100 8.92 -6.15 -14.33
CA THR A 100 9.90 -7.15 -13.93
C THR A 100 11.29 -6.51 -13.95
N THR A 101 11.99 -6.57 -12.80
CA THR A 101 13.36 -6.06 -12.69
C THR A 101 14.33 -6.96 -13.48
N PRO A 102 15.55 -6.47 -13.78
CA PRO A 102 16.58 -7.32 -14.41
C PRO A 102 16.89 -8.60 -13.62
N GLY A 103 16.76 -8.57 -12.31
CA GLY A 103 16.96 -9.75 -11.45
C GLY A 103 15.77 -10.68 -11.32
N GLY A 104 14.61 -10.31 -11.88
CA GLY A 104 13.41 -11.14 -11.91
C GLY A 104 12.36 -10.81 -10.85
N ASP A 105 12.63 -9.88 -9.93
CA ASP A 105 11.60 -9.40 -9.01
C ASP A 105 10.50 -8.66 -9.78
N GLN A 106 9.27 -8.77 -9.31
CA GLN A 106 8.12 -8.16 -9.97
C GLN A 106 7.46 -7.14 -9.05
N VAL A 107 7.13 -5.98 -9.59
CA VAL A 107 6.56 -4.86 -8.82
C VAL A 107 5.36 -4.28 -9.54
N ALA A 108 4.33 -3.91 -8.78
CA ALA A 108 3.18 -3.16 -9.28
C ALA A 108 2.83 -2.05 -8.29
N TRP A 109 2.40 -0.89 -8.79
CA TRP A 109 2.13 0.31 -7.99
C TRP A 109 0.68 0.72 -8.09
N PHE A 110 0.16 1.23 -6.99
CA PHE A 110 -1.18 1.83 -6.91
C PHE A 110 -1.16 2.94 -5.86
N THR A 111 -2.28 3.64 -5.68
CA THR A 111 -2.37 4.71 -4.68
C THR A 111 -3.49 4.45 -3.71
N ASP A 112 -3.34 4.98 -2.50
CA ASP A 112 -4.44 5.10 -1.56
C ASP A 112 -5.30 6.34 -1.89
N PRO A 113 -6.41 6.61 -1.15
CA PRO A 113 -7.28 7.74 -1.46
C PRO A 113 -6.61 9.12 -1.42
N ASP A 114 -5.54 9.28 -0.66
CA ASP A 114 -4.78 10.54 -0.57
C ASP A 114 -3.64 10.64 -1.59
N GLY A 115 -3.46 9.62 -2.44
CA GLY A 115 -2.40 9.60 -3.44
C GLY A 115 -1.07 9.07 -2.93
N ASN A 116 -1.00 8.54 -1.72
CA ASN A 116 0.21 7.83 -1.26
C ASN A 116 0.47 6.65 -2.19
N VAL A 117 1.70 6.52 -2.67
CA VAL A 117 2.08 5.43 -3.55
C VAL A 117 2.36 4.18 -2.74
N LEU A 118 1.65 3.12 -3.07
CA LEU A 118 1.76 1.80 -2.46
C LEU A 118 2.24 0.81 -3.52
N SER A 119 2.87 -0.28 -3.10
CA SER A 119 3.34 -1.27 -4.06
C SER A 119 3.18 -2.70 -3.58
N LEU A 120 3.11 -3.60 -4.54
CA LEU A 120 3.24 -5.04 -4.34
C LEU A 120 4.56 -5.49 -4.94
N THR A 121 5.26 -6.40 -4.27
CA THR A 121 6.47 -7.00 -4.79
C THR A 121 6.43 -8.51 -4.60
N GLN A 122 6.71 -9.21 -5.69
CA GLN A 122 7.00 -10.65 -5.66
C GLN A 122 8.48 -10.83 -5.89
N PHE A 123 9.18 -11.29 -4.86
CA PHE A 123 10.62 -11.57 -4.96
C PHE A 123 10.85 -12.95 -5.58
N VAL A 124 11.95 -13.07 -6.30
CA VAL A 124 12.40 -14.36 -6.83
C VAL A 124 12.88 -15.30 -5.74
#